data_ccae3eb2d856c7212be9b21d77b56ca0
#
_entry.id   ccae3eb2d856c7212be9b21d77b56ca0
#
_cell.length_a   1.000
_cell.length_b   1.000
_cell.length_c   1.000
_cell.angle_alpha   90.00
_cell.angle_beta   90.00
_cell.angle_gamma   90.00
#
_symmetry.space_group_name_H-M   'P 1'
#
loop_
_entity.id
_entity.type
_entity.pdbx_description
1 polymer ?
#
loop_
_entity_poly.entity_id
_entity_poly.type
_entity_poly.pdbx_seq_one_letter_code
_entity_poly.pdbx_strand_id
1 'polypeptide(L)'
;MTQKPSRSAAHSARMRKLVAYYNGMPFNRREFLAASGAIFGARAVSPANCATHVGPAISQPPQPQMPGPPGDAAPGRLRKLGLGEGDRDGLLYAPVGYKAGEPMPLLVLLHGAGNTSMSVQYAFPHADAFGFIVVAPDSRDERTWDSILGMWGPDLEFIGEAMKYAKSRCSVKDDHVGLAGFSDGASYALSMGIGNGDVFSRIMAMSPGIMQPAAVRGKPKIFISHGVNDQVMPIDITSRKFVPRLKNLGYDVTYREYEGRHQLPPPIAHDAFEWFSK
;
A
#
# COMPACT_ATOMS: atom_id res chain seq x y z
N MET A 1 2.88 -35.42 23.99
CA MET A 1 3.02 -35.01 22.57
C MET A 1 2.46 -33.58 22.45
N THR A 2 3.31 -32.58 22.46
CA THR A 2 2.90 -31.17 22.27
C THR A 2 2.70 -30.90 20.78
N GLN A 3 1.48 -30.70 20.33
CA GLN A 3 1.17 -30.29 18.96
C GLN A 3 1.87 -28.96 18.63
N LYS A 4 2.70 -28.93 17.59
CA LYS A 4 3.24 -27.68 17.05
C LYS A 4 2.08 -26.78 16.59
N PRO A 5 2.07 -25.49 16.97
CA PRO A 5 1.02 -24.57 16.51
C PRO A 5 1.00 -24.51 14.98
N SER A 6 -0.19 -24.36 14.41
CA SER A 6 -0.36 -24.16 12.95
C SER A 6 0.43 -22.93 12.50
N ARG A 7 0.87 -22.90 11.22
CA ARG A 7 1.58 -21.74 10.64
C ARG A 7 0.80 -20.42 10.84
N SER A 8 -0.52 -20.46 10.74
CA SER A 8 -1.41 -19.31 11.00
C SER A 8 -1.37 -18.85 12.46
N ALA A 9 -1.41 -19.77 13.43
CA ALA A 9 -1.34 -19.42 14.86
C ALA A 9 0.02 -18.85 15.26
N ALA A 10 1.11 -19.35 14.67
CA ALA A 10 2.46 -18.84 14.89
C ALA A 10 2.61 -17.42 14.31
N HIS A 11 2.06 -17.15 13.10
CA HIS A 11 2.03 -15.83 12.49
C HIS A 11 1.26 -14.83 13.36
N SER A 12 0.05 -15.17 13.77
CA SER A 12 -0.78 -14.32 14.65
C SER A 12 -0.10 -14.00 15.99
N ALA A 13 0.60 -14.97 16.61
CA ALA A 13 1.34 -14.74 17.83
C ALA A 13 2.55 -13.81 17.63
N ARG A 14 3.26 -13.94 16.51
CA ARG A 14 4.37 -13.07 16.14
C ARG A 14 3.88 -11.64 15.87
N MET A 15 2.77 -11.47 15.14
CA MET A 15 2.18 -10.16 14.86
C MET A 15 1.72 -9.46 16.15
N ARG A 16 1.07 -10.16 17.08
CA ARG A 16 0.71 -9.56 18.39
C ARG A 16 1.93 -9.04 19.15
N LYS A 17 3.06 -9.78 19.13
CA LYS A 17 4.31 -9.33 19.78
C LYS A 17 4.91 -8.12 19.08
N LEU A 18 4.94 -8.10 17.75
CA LEU A 18 5.39 -6.96 16.94
C LEU A 18 4.52 -5.72 17.18
N VAL A 19 3.21 -5.87 17.12
CA VAL A 19 2.23 -4.81 17.41
C VAL A 19 2.44 -4.24 18.83
N ALA A 20 2.60 -5.09 19.84
CA ALA A 20 2.86 -4.66 21.21
C ALA A 20 4.20 -3.91 21.34
N TYR A 21 5.26 -4.41 20.68
CA TYR A 21 6.58 -3.79 20.69
C TYR A 21 6.56 -2.38 20.06
N TYR A 22 6.03 -2.26 18.84
CA TYR A 22 6.01 -0.98 18.13
C TYR A 22 5.04 0.05 18.75
N ASN A 23 3.91 -0.38 19.26
CA ASN A 23 2.96 0.53 19.91
C ASN A 23 3.39 0.99 21.32
N GLY A 24 4.35 0.30 21.95
CA GLY A 24 4.97 0.70 23.22
C GLY A 24 6.13 1.70 23.06
N MET A 25 6.64 1.93 21.84
CA MET A 25 7.72 2.89 21.63
C MET A 25 7.21 4.33 21.73
N PRO A 26 7.89 5.21 22.51
CA PRO A 26 7.55 6.62 22.52
C PRO A 26 7.87 7.24 21.16
N PHE A 27 6.91 7.97 20.60
CA PHE A 27 7.08 8.71 19.36
C PHE A 27 7.94 9.93 19.62
N ASN A 28 9.25 9.81 19.41
CA ASN A 28 10.17 10.93 19.55
C ASN A 28 10.31 11.68 18.22
N ARG A 29 9.72 12.88 18.16
CA ARG A 29 9.73 13.76 16.98
C ARG A 29 11.15 14.10 16.48
N ARG A 30 12.16 14.12 17.34
CA ARG A 30 13.56 14.43 16.99
C ARG A 30 14.28 13.25 16.33
N GLU A 31 14.12 12.06 16.84
CA GLU A 31 14.71 10.84 16.26
C GLU A 31 14.05 10.49 14.92
N PHE A 32 12.75 10.77 14.81
CA PHE A 32 11.98 10.63 13.59
C PHE A 32 12.47 11.56 12.47
N LEU A 33 12.78 12.82 12.76
CA LEU A 33 13.31 13.79 11.78
C LEU A 33 14.77 13.49 11.39
N ALA A 34 15.57 12.91 12.28
CA ALA A 34 16.96 12.56 11.99
C ALA A 34 17.10 11.36 11.02
N ALA A 35 16.20 10.38 11.10
CA ALA A 35 16.17 9.23 10.19
C ALA A 35 15.73 9.60 8.76
N SER A 36 14.93 10.66 8.59
CA SER A 36 14.36 11.07 7.31
C SER A 36 15.35 11.80 6.37
N GLY A 37 16.43 12.34 6.91
CA GLY A 37 17.42 13.10 6.13
C GLY A 37 18.39 12.27 5.30
N ALA A 38 18.48 10.96 5.53
CA ALA A 38 19.51 10.10 4.93
C ALA A 38 19.10 9.40 3.61
N ILE A 39 17.83 9.40 3.24
CA ILE A 39 17.32 8.58 2.12
C ILE A 39 17.24 9.34 0.78
N PHE A 40 17.32 10.67 0.76
CA PHE A 40 17.31 11.49 -0.46
C PHE A 40 18.59 12.33 -0.68
N GLY A 41 19.73 11.83 -0.25
CA GLY A 41 21.03 12.39 -0.62
C GLY A 41 21.47 11.90 -2.00
N ALA A 42 21.36 12.74 -3.03
CA ALA A 42 21.92 12.51 -4.35
C ALA A 42 23.43 12.24 -4.24
N ARG A 43 23.88 11.02 -4.46
CA ARG A 43 25.29 10.72 -4.70
C ARG A 43 25.62 11.03 -6.15
N ALA A 44 26.39 12.09 -6.35
CA ALA A 44 27.11 12.30 -7.60
C ALA A 44 28.16 11.18 -7.76
N VAL A 45 28.06 10.40 -8.82
CA VAL A 45 29.07 9.41 -9.23
C VAL A 45 29.98 10.11 -10.23
N SER A 46 31.26 10.25 -9.87
CA SER A 46 32.33 10.69 -10.79
C SER A 46 32.66 9.57 -11.78
N PRO A 47 32.97 9.89 -13.04
CA PRO A 47 33.38 8.91 -14.02
C PRO A 47 34.88 8.62 -13.94
N ALA A 48 35.26 7.37 -13.73
CA ALA A 48 36.64 6.93 -13.92
C ALA A 48 36.71 5.67 -14.78
N ASN A 49 37.29 5.89 -15.94
CA ASN A 49 38.06 5.00 -16.80
C ASN A 49 37.57 3.60 -17.19
N CYS A 50 37.30 3.54 -18.49
CA CYS A 50 37.13 2.43 -19.39
C CYS A 50 38.42 1.62 -19.59
N ALA A 51 38.32 0.30 -19.54
CA ALA A 51 39.22 -0.63 -20.22
C ALA A 51 38.42 -1.71 -20.92
N THR A 52 38.62 -1.82 -22.22
CA THR A 52 37.93 -2.69 -23.16
C THR A 52 38.26 -4.18 -22.95
N HIS A 53 37.22 -5.01 -22.77
CA HIS A 53 37.28 -6.43 -23.07
C HIS A 53 36.05 -6.83 -23.90
N VAL A 54 36.32 -7.25 -25.15
CA VAL A 54 35.31 -7.79 -26.07
C VAL A 54 35.10 -9.26 -25.71
N GLY A 55 33.98 -9.59 -25.06
CA GLY A 55 33.48 -10.95 -24.85
C GLY A 55 32.31 -11.24 -25.81
N PRO A 56 31.95 -12.53 -26.05
CA PRO A 56 30.96 -12.91 -27.05
C PRO A 56 29.57 -12.35 -26.74
N ALA A 57 28.85 -12.01 -27.81
CA ALA A 57 27.53 -11.38 -27.78
C ALA A 57 26.54 -12.17 -26.90
N ILE A 58 26.19 -11.61 -25.76
CA ILE A 58 25.07 -12.04 -24.96
C ILE A 58 23.80 -11.51 -25.66
N SER A 59 22.89 -12.45 -26.02
CA SER A 59 21.57 -12.09 -26.52
C SER A 59 20.91 -11.09 -25.56
N GLN A 60 20.49 -9.94 -26.09
CA GLN A 60 19.85 -8.89 -25.31
C GLN A 60 18.63 -9.48 -24.59
N PRO A 61 18.47 -9.20 -23.27
CA PRO A 61 17.22 -9.52 -22.61
C PRO A 61 16.06 -8.81 -23.33
N PRO A 62 14.83 -9.37 -23.33
CA PRO A 62 13.70 -8.76 -23.99
C PRO A 62 13.56 -7.32 -23.47
N GLN A 63 13.62 -6.37 -24.38
CA GLN A 63 13.43 -4.96 -24.01
C GLN A 63 12.05 -4.79 -23.39
N PRO A 64 11.92 -4.05 -22.27
CA PRO A 64 10.63 -3.68 -21.74
C PRO A 64 9.81 -3.04 -22.89
N GLN A 65 8.66 -3.59 -23.17
CA GLN A 65 7.75 -3.01 -24.16
C GLN A 65 7.47 -1.56 -23.74
N MET A 66 7.83 -0.61 -24.58
CA MET A 66 7.52 0.79 -24.37
C MET A 66 6.03 0.93 -24.04
N PRO A 67 5.66 1.72 -23.03
CA PRO A 67 4.26 1.97 -22.73
C PRO A 67 3.56 2.47 -24.01
N GLY A 68 2.40 1.90 -24.32
CA GLY A 68 1.51 2.46 -25.36
C GLY A 68 1.11 3.90 -25.02
N PRO A 69 0.45 4.61 -25.93
CA PRO A 69 0.05 5.99 -25.69
C PRO A 69 -0.80 6.10 -24.40
N PRO A 70 -0.71 7.22 -23.65
CA PRO A 70 -1.52 7.45 -22.47
C PRO A 70 -3.02 7.19 -22.76
N GLY A 71 -3.67 6.37 -21.94
CA GLY A 71 -5.10 6.07 -22.06
C GLY A 71 -5.45 4.76 -22.76
N ASP A 72 -4.50 3.84 -22.97
CA ASP A 72 -4.77 2.53 -23.60
C ASP A 72 -5.41 1.49 -22.65
N ALA A 73 -5.70 1.86 -21.41
CA ALA A 73 -6.41 0.99 -20.49
C ALA A 73 -7.84 0.72 -20.99
N ALA A 74 -8.16 -0.56 -21.21
CA ALA A 74 -9.51 -0.95 -21.63
C ALA A 74 -10.46 -0.97 -20.43
N PRO A 75 -11.64 -0.31 -20.52
CA PRO A 75 -12.65 -0.29 -19.46
C PRO A 75 -13.09 -1.69 -19.05
N GLY A 76 -13.28 -1.92 -17.74
CA GLY A 76 -13.71 -3.20 -17.18
C GLY A 76 -12.70 -4.35 -17.33
N ARG A 77 -11.46 -4.06 -17.73
CA ARG A 77 -10.44 -5.09 -17.89
C ARG A 77 -9.39 -5.06 -16.79
N LEU A 78 -9.14 -6.24 -16.27
CA LEU A 78 -8.02 -6.53 -15.38
C LEU A 78 -6.76 -6.78 -16.21
N ARG A 79 -5.65 -6.11 -15.85
CA ARG A 79 -4.34 -6.26 -16.49
C ARG A 79 -3.27 -6.54 -15.45
N LYS A 80 -2.36 -7.45 -15.73
CA LYS A 80 -1.10 -7.57 -14.99
C LYS A 80 -0.21 -6.35 -15.26
N LEU A 81 0.57 -5.94 -14.28
CA LEU A 81 1.50 -4.80 -14.44
C LEU A 81 2.66 -5.15 -15.38
N GLY A 82 3.17 -6.37 -15.31
CA GLY A 82 4.34 -6.81 -16.09
C GLY A 82 5.63 -6.10 -15.65
N LEU A 83 5.69 -5.68 -14.39
CA LEU A 83 6.84 -4.97 -13.80
C LEU A 83 7.62 -5.84 -12.82
N GLY A 84 6.96 -6.86 -12.26
CA GLY A 84 7.56 -7.74 -11.26
C GLY A 84 8.38 -8.87 -11.88
N GLU A 85 9.39 -9.31 -11.15
CA GLU A 85 10.13 -10.53 -11.47
C GLU A 85 9.45 -11.74 -10.83
N GLY A 86 9.43 -12.88 -11.53
CA GLY A 86 8.81 -14.12 -11.06
C GLY A 86 7.29 -14.03 -10.95
N ASP A 87 6.74 -14.60 -9.86
CA ASP A 87 5.29 -14.72 -9.66
C ASP A 87 4.67 -13.51 -8.94
N ARG A 88 5.48 -12.56 -8.47
CA ARG A 88 5.02 -11.38 -7.75
C ARG A 88 5.11 -10.14 -8.64
N ASP A 89 3.96 -9.69 -9.10
CA ASP A 89 3.81 -8.56 -10.01
C ASP A 89 2.78 -7.57 -9.46
N GLY A 90 1.58 -7.64 -9.90
CA GLY A 90 0.48 -6.76 -9.50
C GLY A 90 -0.58 -6.64 -10.59
N LEU A 91 -1.62 -5.88 -10.28
CA LEU A 91 -2.79 -5.72 -11.13
C LEU A 91 -3.13 -4.24 -11.34
N LEU A 92 -3.59 -3.90 -12.54
CA LEU A 92 -4.24 -2.65 -12.87
C LEU A 92 -5.69 -2.95 -13.30
N TYR A 93 -6.65 -2.23 -12.73
CA TYR A 93 -8.04 -2.28 -13.11
C TYR A 93 -8.56 -0.87 -13.42
N ALA A 94 -9.02 -0.67 -14.64
CA ALA A 94 -9.78 0.52 -15.03
C ALA A 94 -11.27 0.19 -14.95
N PRO A 95 -12.12 0.98 -14.26
CA PRO A 95 -13.54 0.65 -14.09
C PRO A 95 -14.30 0.64 -15.43
N VAL A 96 -15.45 -0.01 -15.47
CA VAL A 96 -16.30 -0.11 -16.69
C VAL A 96 -16.65 1.27 -17.26
N GLY A 97 -16.81 2.28 -16.39
CA GLY A 97 -17.07 3.67 -16.78
C GLY A 97 -15.84 4.48 -17.18
N TYR A 98 -14.63 3.90 -17.21
CA TYR A 98 -13.40 4.64 -17.56
C TYR A 98 -13.44 5.10 -19.01
N LYS A 99 -13.04 6.37 -19.24
CA LYS A 99 -12.86 6.95 -20.56
C LYS A 99 -11.48 7.60 -20.65
N ALA A 100 -10.75 7.27 -21.70
CA ALA A 100 -9.45 7.90 -21.97
C ALA A 100 -9.62 9.43 -22.12
N GLY A 101 -8.75 10.19 -21.46
CA GLY A 101 -8.82 11.66 -21.44
C GLY A 101 -9.71 12.25 -20.34
N GLU A 102 -10.57 11.47 -19.68
CA GLU A 102 -11.34 11.90 -18.50
C GLU A 102 -10.61 11.45 -17.22
N PRO A 103 -9.98 12.35 -16.44
CA PRO A 103 -9.22 11.96 -15.25
C PRO A 103 -10.08 11.37 -14.14
N MET A 104 -9.69 10.21 -13.61
CA MET A 104 -10.33 9.52 -12.49
C MET A 104 -9.42 9.42 -11.27
N PRO A 105 -9.97 9.31 -10.04
CA PRO A 105 -9.19 8.96 -8.85
C PRO A 105 -8.40 7.67 -9.03
N LEU A 106 -7.19 7.61 -8.44
CA LEU A 106 -6.36 6.40 -8.42
C LEU A 106 -6.26 5.86 -6.99
N LEU A 107 -6.61 4.61 -6.79
CA LEU A 107 -6.42 3.89 -5.55
C LEU A 107 -5.30 2.87 -5.67
N VAL A 108 -4.24 3.04 -4.87
CA VAL A 108 -3.24 2.00 -4.63
C VAL A 108 -3.76 1.10 -3.52
N LEU A 109 -3.96 -0.20 -3.79
CA LEU A 109 -4.59 -1.11 -2.85
C LEU A 109 -3.68 -2.29 -2.50
N LEU A 110 -3.32 -2.39 -1.22
CA LEU A 110 -2.33 -3.31 -0.69
C LEU A 110 -3.00 -4.52 -0.03
N HIS A 111 -2.55 -5.72 -0.39
CA HIS A 111 -3.05 -6.98 0.16
C HIS A 111 -2.55 -7.24 1.60
N GLY A 112 -3.22 -8.16 2.31
CA GLY A 112 -2.77 -8.65 3.62
C GLY A 112 -1.60 -9.63 3.55
N ALA A 113 -1.02 -9.99 4.69
CA ALA A 113 0.09 -10.94 4.79
C ALA A 113 -0.19 -12.27 4.07
N GLY A 114 0.84 -12.80 3.39
CA GLY A 114 0.78 -14.09 2.69
C GLY A 114 -0.14 -14.13 1.47
N ASN A 115 -0.59 -12.95 0.99
CA ASN A 115 -1.46 -12.83 -0.17
C ASN A 115 -0.76 -12.18 -1.37
N THR A 116 -1.54 -11.92 -2.40
CA THR A 116 -1.14 -11.20 -3.61
C THR A 116 -2.25 -10.21 -3.98
N SER A 117 -2.01 -9.40 -5.00
CA SER A 117 -3.00 -8.51 -5.63
C SER A 117 -4.29 -9.21 -6.05
N MET A 118 -4.26 -10.52 -6.27
CA MET A 118 -5.47 -11.32 -6.58
C MET A 118 -6.49 -11.29 -5.44
N SER A 119 -6.06 -11.13 -4.19
CA SER A 119 -6.94 -11.10 -3.02
C SER A 119 -7.73 -9.80 -2.87
N VAL A 120 -7.39 -8.74 -3.62
CA VAL A 120 -8.06 -7.42 -3.51
C VAL A 120 -9.12 -7.19 -4.59
N GLN A 121 -9.47 -8.20 -5.38
CA GLN A 121 -10.48 -8.09 -6.44
C GLN A 121 -11.88 -7.72 -5.95
N TYR A 122 -12.15 -7.88 -4.64
CA TYR A 122 -13.38 -7.38 -4.02
C TYR A 122 -13.59 -5.86 -4.20
N ALA A 123 -12.53 -5.11 -4.51
CA ALA A 123 -12.60 -3.67 -4.76
C ALA A 123 -13.14 -3.32 -6.17
N PHE A 124 -13.07 -4.22 -7.15
CA PHE A 124 -13.41 -3.89 -8.53
C PHE A 124 -14.88 -3.53 -8.74
N PRO A 125 -15.87 -4.23 -8.15
CA PRO A 125 -17.26 -3.79 -8.22
C PRO A 125 -17.49 -2.40 -7.60
N HIS A 126 -16.73 -2.03 -6.57
CA HIS A 126 -16.78 -0.69 -5.98
C HIS A 126 -16.11 0.34 -6.89
N ALA A 127 -15.01 -0.03 -7.57
CA ALA A 127 -14.38 0.82 -8.57
C ALA A 127 -15.34 1.15 -9.72
N ASP A 128 -16.12 0.17 -10.17
CA ASP A 128 -17.16 0.37 -11.17
C ASP A 128 -18.31 1.28 -10.67
N ALA A 129 -18.75 1.04 -9.44
CA ALA A 129 -19.86 1.79 -8.86
C ALA A 129 -19.51 3.26 -8.54
N PHE A 130 -18.28 3.51 -8.09
CA PHE A 130 -17.86 4.82 -7.58
C PHE A 130 -16.88 5.56 -8.50
N GLY A 131 -16.42 4.95 -9.60
CA GLY A 131 -15.60 5.61 -10.61
C GLY A 131 -14.17 5.91 -10.17
N PHE A 132 -13.36 4.89 -9.87
CA PHE A 132 -11.94 5.03 -9.59
C PHE A 132 -11.11 3.90 -10.19
N ILE A 133 -9.86 4.19 -10.51
CA ILE A 133 -8.87 3.22 -11.02
C ILE A 133 -8.23 2.53 -9.82
N VAL A 134 -7.98 1.22 -9.92
CA VAL A 134 -7.26 0.45 -8.91
C VAL A 134 -5.93 -0.03 -9.46
N VAL A 135 -4.83 0.26 -8.76
CA VAL A 135 -3.54 -0.39 -8.95
C VAL A 135 -3.19 -1.16 -7.67
N ALA A 136 -2.93 -2.45 -7.82
CA ALA A 136 -2.67 -3.36 -6.72
C ALA A 136 -1.32 -4.06 -6.94
N PRO A 137 -0.21 -3.53 -6.41
CA PRO A 137 1.08 -4.20 -6.45
C PRO A 137 1.11 -5.41 -5.51
N ASP A 138 1.93 -6.42 -5.83
CA ASP A 138 2.32 -7.47 -4.89
C ASP A 138 3.49 -7.00 -4.02
N SER A 139 3.52 -7.38 -2.74
CA SER A 139 4.71 -7.19 -1.90
C SER A 139 5.89 -7.98 -2.47
N ARG A 140 7.10 -7.49 -2.31
CA ARG A 140 8.30 -8.17 -2.82
C ARG A 140 8.69 -9.41 -2.00
N ASP A 141 8.27 -9.48 -0.75
CA ASP A 141 8.38 -10.70 0.06
C ASP A 141 7.02 -11.44 0.06
N GLU A 142 7.04 -12.77 -0.08
CA GLU A 142 5.83 -13.60 -0.11
C GLU A 142 5.03 -13.60 1.21
N ARG A 143 5.66 -13.23 2.31
CA ARG A 143 5.06 -13.25 3.64
C ARG A 143 4.31 -11.96 3.96
N THR A 144 4.89 -10.79 3.63
CA THR A 144 4.33 -9.49 3.97
C THR A 144 5.12 -8.34 3.34
N TRP A 145 4.76 -7.12 3.65
CA TRP A 145 5.42 -5.88 3.22
C TRP A 145 6.70 -5.61 4.00
N ASP A 146 7.71 -5.03 3.37
CA ASP A 146 9.05 -4.84 3.92
C ASP A 146 9.09 -4.02 5.22
N SER A 147 8.27 -2.98 5.37
CA SER A 147 8.22 -2.20 6.62
C SER A 147 7.72 -2.98 7.82
N ILE A 148 6.89 -4.01 7.61
CA ILE A 148 6.45 -4.94 8.66
C ILE A 148 7.61 -5.82 9.14
N LEU A 149 8.61 -5.99 8.28
CA LEU A 149 9.86 -6.68 8.59
C LEU A 149 10.92 -5.74 9.18
N GLY A 150 10.60 -4.44 9.34
CA GLY A 150 11.49 -3.43 9.92
C GLY A 150 12.39 -2.72 8.91
N MET A 151 12.08 -2.81 7.62
CA MET A 151 12.81 -2.17 6.52
C MET A 151 11.85 -1.35 5.65
N TRP A 152 12.40 -0.35 4.95
CA TRP A 152 11.73 0.38 3.90
C TRP A 152 12.62 0.33 2.65
N GLY A 153 12.12 -0.16 1.54
CA GLY A 153 12.92 -0.24 0.30
C GLY A 153 12.16 -0.84 -0.86
N PRO A 154 12.33 -2.14 -1.17
CA PRO A 154 11.83 -2.74 -2.41
C PRO A 154 10.33 -2.58 -2.64
N ASP A 155 9.51 -2.68 -1.60
CA ASP A 155 8.05 -2.50 -1.73
C ASP A 155 7.69 -1.04 -2.02
N LEU A 156 8.37 -0.09 -1.36
CA LEU A 156 8.16 1.34 -1.59
C LEU A 156 8.50 1.71 -3.05
N GLU A 157 9.62 1.21 -3.56
CA GLU A 157 10.06 1.42 -4.94
C GLU A 157 9.06 0.82 -5.93
N PHE A 158 8.65 -0.42 -5.70
CA PHE A 158 7.71 -1.12 -6.58
C PHE A 158 6.31 -0.49 -6.60
N ILE A 159 5.81 -0.01 -5.46
CA ILE A 159 4.57 0.78 -5.39
C ILE A 159 4.71 2.04 -6.25
N GLY A 160 5.85 2.73 -6.18
CA GLY A 160 6.13 3.90 -7.01
C GLY A 160 6.12 3.58 -8.52
N GLU A 161 6.68 2.46 -8.93
CA GLU A 161 6.68 1.98 -10.33
C GLU A 161 5.27 1.59 -10.78
N ALA A 162 4.50 0.89 -9.93
CA ALA A 162 3.12 0.54 -10.22
C ALA A 162 2.23 1.79 -10.41
N MET A 163 2.44 2.83 -9.60
CA MET A 163 1.75 4.12 -9.77
C MET A 163 2.14 4.82 -11.07
N LYS A 164 3.42 4.85 -11.43
CA LYS A 164 3.90 5.39 -12.71
C LYS A 164 3.28 4.63 -13.88
N TYR A 165 3.25 3.30 -13.79
CA TYR A 165 2.61 2.46 -14.80
C TYR A 165 1.12 2.80 -14.94
N ALA A 166 0.37 2.87 -13.84
CA ALA A 166 -1.05 3.22 -13.87
C ALA A 166 -1.27 4.59 -14.53
N LYS A 167 -0.47 5.61 -14.18
CA LYS A 167 -0.54 6.96 -14.77
C LYS A 167 -0.13 6.99 -16.25
N SER A 168 0.71 6.07 -16.70
CA SER A 168 1.05 5.95 -18.15
C SER A 168 -0.05 5.29 -18.97
N ARG A 169 -0.97 4.54 -18.33
CA ARG A 169 -2.05 3.79 -18.99
C ARG A 169 -3.42 4.42 -18.83
N CYS A 170 -3.61 5.19 -17.77
CA CYS A 170 -4.89 5.78 -17.41
C CYS A 170 -4.76 7.28 -17.21
N SER A 171 -5.83 8.01 -17.54
CA SER A 171 -6.00 9.41 -17.15
C SER A 171 -6.33 9.48 -15.66
N VAL A 172 -5.35 9.87 -14.84
CA VAL A 172 -5.45 9.90 -13.38
C VAL A 172 -5.63 11.33 -12.90
N LYS A 173 -6.49 11.52 -11.92
CA LYS A 173 -6.69 12.77 -11.19
C LYS A 173 -5.60 12.92 -10.14
N ASP A 174 -4.59 13.76 -10.39
CA ASP A 174 -3.36 13.85 -9.56
C ASP A 174 -3.62 14.32 -8.12
N ASP A 175 -4.64 15.12 -7.90
CA ASP A 175 -5.06 15.58 -6.57
C ASP A 175 -5.93 14.55 -5.80
N HIS A 176 -6.27 13.42 -6.42
CA HIS A 176 -7.10 12.38 -5.85
C HIS A 176 -6.46 10.99 -5.99
N VAL A 177 -5.29 10.86 -5.39
CA VAL A 177 -4.59 9.59 -5.27
C VAL A 177 -4.71 9.09 -3.84
N GLY A 178 -5.20 7.85 -3.68
CA GLY A 178 -5.36 7.20 -2.38
C GLY A 178 -4.46 5.99 -2.22
N LEU A 179 -4.16 5.68 -0.97
CA LEU A 179 -3.44 4.48 -0.55
C LEU A 179 -4.30 3.70 0.44
N ALA A 180 -4.56 2.44 0.14
CA ALA A 180 -5.43 1.60 0.95
C ALA A 180 -4.82 0.22 1.22
N GLY A 181 -5.32 -0.47 2.23
CA GLY A 181 -4.97 -1.86 2.48
C GLY A 181 -5.79 -2.49 3.59
N PHE A 182 -5.65 -3.81 3.69
CA PHE A 182 -6.23 -4.63 4.75
C PHE A 182 -5.10 -5.32 5.55
N SER A 183 -5.25 -5.43 6.89
CA SER A 183 -4.30 -6.13 7.77
C SER A 183 -2.87 -5.54 7.66
N ASP A 184 -1.86 -6.33 7.26
CA ASP A 184 -0.50 -5.85 7.03
C ASP A 184 -0.45 -4.76 5.95
N GLY A 185 -1.24 -4.91 4.87
CA GLY A 185 -1.38 -3.86 3.86
C GLY A 185 -1.97 -2.56 4.41
N ALA A 186 -2.88 -2.64 5.40
CA ALA A 186 -3.41 -1.47 6.10
C ALA A 186 -2.35 -0.79 6.98
N SER A 187 -1.54 -1.59 7.66
CA SER A 187 -0.41 -1.12 8.48
C SER A 187 0.61 -0.39 7.62
N TYR A 188 0.92 -0.97 6.45
CA TYR A 188 1.82 -0.37 5.46
C TYR A 188 1.22 0.92 4.89
N ALA A 189 -0.04 0.87 4.44
CA ALA A 189 -0.74 2.02 3.86
C ALA A 189 -0.81 3.20 4.85
N LEU A 190 -1.14 2.93 6.11
CA LEU A 190 -1.20 3.97 7.14
C LEU A 190 0.16 4.61 7.40
N SER A 191 1.21 3.79 7.53
CA SER A 191 2.57 4.26 7.79
C SER A 191 3.17 4.99 6.59
N MET A 192 3.11 4.41 5.39
CA MET A 192 3.61 4.99 4.15
C MET A 192 2.83 6.25 3.76
N GLY A 193 1.49 6.21 3.86
CA GLY A 193 0.63 7.32 3.45
C GLY A 193 0.84 8.57 4.31
N ILE A 194 1.02 8.43 5.63
CA ILE A 194 1.39 9.55 6.51
C ILE A 194 2.77 10.11 6.13
N GLY A 195 3.71 9.25 5.74
CA GLY A 195 5.05 9.66 5.31
C GLY A 195 5.08 10.34 3.94
N ASN A 196 4.05 10.16 3.13
CA ASN A 196 3.93 10.66 1.76
C ASN A 196 2.56 11.34 1.52
N GLY A 197 2.06 12.09 2.49
CA GLY A 197 0.78 12.79 2.39
C GLY A 197 0.79 14.00 1.43
N ASP A 198 1.90 14.29 0.82
CA ASP A 198 2.08 15.17 -0.34
C ASP A 198 1.77 14.44 -1.68
N VAL A 199 1.81 13.11 -1.68
CA VAL A 199 1.47 12.25 -2.83
C VAL A 199 0.06 11.67 -2.68
N PHE A 200 -0.28 11.19 -1.48
CA PHE A 200 -1.56 10.57 -1.20
C PHE A 200 -2.50 11.56 -0.51
N SER A 201 -3.60 11.92 -1.16
CA SER A 201 -4.63 12.78 -0.58
C SER A 201 -5.56 12.04 0.39
N ARG A 202 -5.62 10.70 0.28
CA ARG A 202 -6.48 9.84 1.11
C ARG A 202 -5.76 8.53 1.51
N ILE A 203 -6.01 8.09 2.73
CA ILE A 203 -5.52 6.80 3.26
C ILE A 203 -6.72 6.00 3.76
N MET A 204 -6.83 4.72 3.37
CA MET A 204 -7.81 3.79 3.93
C MET A 204 -7.10 2.61 4.59
N ALA A 205 -7.18 2.50 5.91
CA ALA A 205 -6.55 1.45 6.68
C ALA A 205 -7.62 0.55 7.32
N MET A 206 -7.78 -0.65 6.79
CA MET A 206 -8.79 -1.62 7.22
C MET A 206 -8.13 -2.68 8.12
N SER A 207 -8.42 -2.65 9.42
CA SER A 207 -7.79 -3.47 10.48
C SER A 207 -6.26 -3.32 10.54
N PRO A 208 -5.71 -2.10 10.66
CA PRO A 208 -4.28 -1.90 10.78
C PRO A 208 -3.73 -2.39 12.12
N GLY A 209 -2.55 -3.02 12.10
CA GLY A 209 -1.84 -3.47 13.30
C GLY A 209 -0.73 -2.53 13.74
N ILE A 210 -0.12 -1.80 12.80
CA ILE A 210 1.06 -0.94 13.02
C ILE A 210 0.82 0.43 12.40
N MET A 211 1.28 1.47 13.09
CA MET A 211 1.37 2.84 12.58
C MET A 211 2.75 3.40 12.91
N GLN A 212 3.66 3.29 11.96
CA GLN A 212 5.06 3.70 12.12
C GLN A 212 5.56 4.42 10.85
N PRO A 213 5.11 5.66 10.63
CA PRO A 213 5.57 6.41 9.46
C PRO A 213 7.03 6.82 9.62
N ALA A 214 7.83 6.66 8.56
CA ALA A 214 9.23 7.11 8.53
C ALA A 214 9.36 8.65 8.47
N ALA A 215 8.32 9.35 8.04
CA ALA A 215 8.22 10.81 8.00
C ALA A 215 6.76 11.24 8.21
N VAL A 216 6.52 12.53 8.42
CA VAL A 216 5.18 13.12 8.41
C VAL A 216 5.17 14.23 7.36
N ARG A 217 4.39 14.02 6.28
CA ARG A 217 4.26 14.99 5.18
C ARG A 217 2.78 15.18 4.83
N GLY A 218 2.42 16.40 4.49
CA GLY A 218 1.04 16.71 4.13
C GLY A 218 0.02 16.40 5.23
N LYS A 219 -1.26 16.37 4.86
CA LYS A 219 -2.38 16.07 5.76
C LYS A 219 -3.46 15.30 4.99
N PRO A 220 -3.18 14.06 4.56
CA PRO A 220 -4.20 13.24 3.90
C PRO A 220 -5.40 13.04 4.83
N LYS A 221 -6.58 12.91 4.25
CA LYS A 221 -7.75 12.40 4.98
C LYS A 221 -7.56 10.90 5.24
N ILE A 222 -8.01 10.42 6.39
CA ILE A 222 -7.76 9.04 6.81
C ILE A 222 -9.09 8.37 7.15
N PHE A 223 -9.33 7.20 6.54
CA PHE A 223 -10.39 6.29 6.93
C PHE A 223 -9.76 5.08 7.64
N ILE A 224 -10.28 4.74 8.82
CA ILE A 224 -9.88 3.54 9.55
C ILE A 224 -11.13 2.74 9.88
N SER A 225 -11.10 1.43 9.64
CA SER A 225 -12.14 0.50 10.12
C SER A 225 -11.50 -0.65 10.89
N HIS A 226 -12.22 -1.19 11.90
CA HIS A 226 -11.71 -2.29 12.71
C HIS A 226 -12.83 -3.10 13.36
N GLY A 227 -12.69 -4.44 13.35
CA GLY A 227 -13.59 -5.33 14.04
C GLY A 227 -13.34 -5.35 15.55
N VAL A 228 -14.38 -5.17 16.37
CA VAL A 228 -14.24 -5.10 17.84
C VAL A 228 -13.74 -6.41 18.46
N ASN A 229 -13.96 -7.53 17.78
CA ASN A 229 -13.53 -8.87 18.21
C ASN A 229 -12.30 -9.38 17.44
N ASP A 230 -11.49 -8.46 16.88
CA ASP A 230 -10.28 -8.81 16.14
C ASP A 230 -9.22 -9.39 17.10
N GLN A 231 -8.89 -10.68 16.90
CA GLN A 231 -7.90 -11.39 17.69
C GLN A 231 -6.51 -11.43 17.03
N VAL A 232 -6.41 -11.02 15.79
CA VAL A 232 -5.13 -10.95 15.02
C VAL A 232 -4.45 -9.62 15.31
N MET A 233 -5.21 -8.53 15.13
CA MET A 233 -4.80 -7.14 15.41
C MET A 233 -5.74 -6.55 16.48
N PRO A 234 -5.54 -6.83 17.79
CA PRO A 234 -6.48 -6.41 18.84
C PRO A 234 -6.74 -4.91 18.82
N ILE A 235 -8.00 -4.51 18.70
CA ILE A 235 -8.44 -3.14 18.45
C ILE A 235 -7.98 -2.16 19.55
N ASP A 236 -7.92 -2.60 20.82
CA ASP A 236 -7.55 -1.75 21.95
C ASP A 236 -6.11 -1.27 21.94
N ILE A 237 -5.21 -2.05 21.32
CA ILE A 237 -3.79 -1.72 21.22
C ILE A 237 -3.42 -1.20 19.81
N THR A 238 -4.36 -1.11 18.91
CA THR A 238 -4.20 -0.67 17.51
C THR A 238 -5.09 0.53 17.21
N SER A 239 -6.19 0.38 16.50
CA SER A 239 -7.01 1.49 16.00
C SER A 239 -7.52 2.42 17.11
N ARG A 240 -7.92 1.90 18.27
CA ARG A 240 -8.32 2.71 19.45
C ARG A 240 -7.18 3.56 20.03
N LYS A 241 -5.91 3.23 19.71
CA LYS A 241 -4.74 4.07 20.03
C LYS A 241 -4.36 5.00 18.86
N PHE A 242 -4.47 4.50 17.63
CA PHE A 242 -4.07 5.28 16.46
C PHE A 242 -5.01 6.46 16.21
N VAL A 243 -6.32 6.24 16.28
CA VAL A 243 -7.33 7.27 15.96
C VAL A 243 -7.20 8.53 16.83
N PRO A 244 -7.18 8.45 18.17
CA PRO A 244 -6.99 9.64 19.00
C PRO A 244 -5.66 10.34 18.72
N ARG A 245 -4.58 9.57 18.48
CA ARG A 245 -3.27 10.12 18.17
C ARG A 245 -3.28 10.89 16.84
N LEU A 246 -3.90 10.34 15.79
CA LEU A 246 -4.02 10.99 14.50
C LEU A 246 -4.85 12.28 14.60
N LYS A 247 -5.98 12.25 15.30
CA LYS A 247 -6.81 13.43 15.55
C LYS A 247 -6.05 14.51 16.31
N ASN A 248 -5.29 14.15 17.35
CA ASN A 248 -4.44 15.09 18.10
C ASN A 248 -3.30 15.68 17.25
N LEU A 249 -2.86 14.97 16.20
CA LEU A 249 -1.92 15.47 15.20
C LEU A 249 -2.60 16.31 14.11
N GLY A 250 -3.91 16.54 14.17
CA GLY A 250 -4.67 17.38 13.26
C GLY A 250 -5.02 16.71 11.93
N TYR A 251 -5.11 15.37 11.90
CA TYR A 251 -5.64 14.65 10.74
C TYR A 251 -7.17 14.61 10.77
N ASP A 252 -7.79 14.71 9.60
CA ASP A 252 -9.22 14.39 9.41
C ASP A 252 -9.38 12.87 9.36
N VAL A 253 -9.97 12.29 10.42
CA VAL A 253 -10.09 10.84 10.59
C VAL A 253 -11.53 10.41 10.68
N THR A 254 -11.99 9.68 9.67
CA THR A 254 -13.23 8.89 9.70
C THR A 254 -12.93 7.52 10.30
N TYR A 255 -13.64 7.15 11.38
CA TYR A 255 -13.41 5.89 12.07
C TYR A 255 -14.68 5.06 12.15
N ARG A 256 -14.57 3.76 11.83
CA ARG A 256 -15.66 2.77 11.89
C ARG A 256 -15.23 1.54 12.67
N GLU A 257 -15.83 1.32 13.84
CA GLU A 257 -15.83 0.02 14.50
C GLU A 257 -17.05 -0.79 14.03
N TYR A 258 -16.91 -2.11 13.97
CA TYR A 258 -17.99 -3.00 13.58
C TYR A 258 -17.93 -4.32 14.35
N GLU A 259 -19.07 -4.94 14.57
CA GLU A 259 -19.14 -6.27 15.14
C GLU A 259 -18.53 -7.28 14.17
N GLY A 260 -17.36 -7.82 14.54
CA GLY A 260 -16.63 -8.75 13.67
C GLY A 260 -15.22 -9.02 14.16
N ARG A 261 -14.60 -10.03 13.53
CA ARG A 261 -13.22 -10.44 13.78
C ARG A 261 -12.27 -9.74 12.79
N HIS A 262 -11.10 -10.34 12.53
CA HIS A 262 -10.12 -9.87 11.53
C HIS A 262 -10.62 -10.13 10.10
N GLN A 263 -11.47 -9.24 9.61
CA GLN A 263 -12.15 -9.36 8.30
C GLN A 263 -12.56 -7.99 7.80
N LEU A 264 -12.94 -7.89 6.53
CA LEU A 264 -13.56 -6.69 5.96
C LEU A 264 -14.97 -7.04 5.50
N PRO A 265 -16.01 -6.74 6.29
CA PRO A 265 -17.40 -6.99 5.90
C PRO A 265 -17.81 -6.16 4.69
N PRO A 266 -18.67 -6.68 3.78
CA PRO A 266 -19.11 -5.94 2.59
C PRO A 266 -19.68 -4.54 2.85
N PRO A 267 -20.50 -4.28 3.90
CA PRO A 267 -20.95 -2.91 4.20
C PRO A 267 -19.81 -1.96 4.56
N ILE A 268 -18.81 -2.44 5.30
CA ILE A 268 -17.64 -1.62 5.66
C ILE A 268 -16.74 -1.36 4.46
N ALA A 269 -16.58 -2.34 3.56
CA ALA A 269 -15.89 -2.14 2.29
C ALA A 269 -16.61 -1.09 1.45
N HIS A 270 -17.93 -1.19 1.32
CA HIS A 270 -18.75 -0.19 0.61
C HIS A 270 -18.54 1.22 1.17
N ASP A 271 -18.67 1.41 2.50
CA ASP A 271 -18.47 2.70 3.16
C ASP A 271 -17.07 3.27 2.90
N ALA A 272 -16.03 2.43 2.94
CA ALA A 272 -14.65 2.82 2.71
C ALA A 272 -14.44 3.32 1.27
N PHE A 273 -14.91 2.57 0.26
CA PHE A 273 -14.74 2.94 -1.14
C PHE A 273 -15.65 4.11 -1.55
N GLU A 274 -16.84 4.22 -1.00
CA GLU A 274 -17.68 5.40 -1.16
C GLU A 274 -17.01 6.65 -0.56
N TRP A 275 -16.45 6.53 0.64
CA TRP A 275 -15.69 7.62 1.27
C TRP A 275 -14.47 8.02 0.43
N PHE A 276 -13.78 7.05 -0.18
CA PHE A 276 -12.65 7.35 -1.06
C PHE A 276 -13.06 8.15 -2.28
N SER A 277 -14.20 7.87 -2.88
CA SER A 277 -14.65 8.50 -4.14
C SER A 277 -15.10 9.95 -3.97
N LYS A 278 -15.47 10.37 -2.76
CA LYS A 278 -15.92 11.73 -2.41
C LYS A 278 -14.76 12.70 -2.21
#